data_5061ac23afd64382734e9c2685d264f4
#
_entry.id   5061ac23afd64382734e9c2685d264f4
#
_cell.length_a   1.000
_cell.length_b   1.000
_cell.length_c   1.000
_cell.angle_alpha   90.00
_cell.angle_beta   90.00
_cell.angle_gamma   90.00
#
_symmetry.space_group_name_H-M   'P 1'
#
loop_
_entity.id
_entity.type
_entity.pdbx_description
1 polymer ?
#
loop_
_entity_poly.entity_id
_entity_poly.type
_entity_poly.pdbx_seq_one_letter_code
_entity_poly.pdbx_strand_id
1 'polypeptide(L)'
;MNPPTPFLPPRPSLSLLGSEPIRAAIEFVSYQIKSESEAAQGDGHPVVLFPGLGSNGTPLIPLRNHCRALGYQAVDWGRGFNRGPSGNVDAWLAELSDHVDGLIGDDHRSFSLIGWSLGGLYARELGKRLSSRVRQVITIGTPFNGAANHTHVAWLYRLLNGSAQPPDAELMSRLRTPPPVPTTSIYSRSDGVVAWQSCVHARPARRVEDVEVSGSHIGMGWNSAVLSVVADRLRQKPGKWRPYVDSLATSSNLVAQA
;
A
#
# COMPACT_ATOMS: atom_id res chain seq x y z
N MET A 1 -5.94 -9.09 34.64
CA MET A 1 -6.10 -7.91 33.76
C MET A 1 -6.87 -8.38 32.53
N ASN A 2 -8.04 -7.81 32.26
CA ASN A 2 -8.75 -8.11 31.01
C ASN A 2 -7.88 -7.63 29.83
N PRO A 3 -7.80 -8.41 28.73
CA PRO A 3 -7.09 -7.95 27.54
C PRO A 3 -7.75 -6.65 27.05
N PRO A 4 -6.97 -5.68 26.57
CA PRO A 4 -7.54 -4.42 26.07
C PRO A 4 -8.52 -4.73 24.96
N THR A 5 -9.69 -4.12 25.03
CA THR A 5 -10.74 -4.25 24.01
C THR A 5 -10.12 -3.90 22.63
N PRO A 6 -10.25 -4.76 21.61
CA PRO A 6 -9.67 -4.47 20.31
C PRO A 6 -10.27 -3.18 19.75
N PHE A 7 -9.41 -2.29 19.27
CA PHE A 7 -9.83 -1.06 18.60
C PHE A 7 -10.67 -1.39 17.36
N LEU A 8 -11.89 -0.90 17.33
CA LEU A 8 -12.84 -1.09 16.24
C LEU A 8 -12.95 0.22 15.44
N PRO A 9 -12.28 0.33 14.29
CA PRO A 9 -12.42 1.54 13.47
C PRO A 9 -13.86 1.68 12.96
N PRO A 10 -14.43 2.91 12.97
CA PRO A 10 -15.75 3.15 12.42
C PRO A 10 -15.76 2.85 10.91
N ARG A 11 -16.90 2.36 10.41
CA ARG A 11 -17.07 2.16 8.96
C ARG A 11 -17.05 3.49 8.23
N PRO A 12 -16.49 3.58 7.02
CA PRO A 12 -16.69 4.72 6.14
C PRO A 12 -18.19 5.00 5.93
N SER A 13 -18.57 6.27 5.75
CA SER A 13 -19.95 6.62 5.51
C SER A 13 -20.44 6.06 4.16
N LEU A 14 -21.74 5.76 4.07
CA LEU A 14 -22.34 5.31 2.81
C LEU A 14 -22.24 6.35 1.69
N SER A 15 -22.21 7.63 2.03
CA SER A 15 -22.00 8.72 1.06
C SER A 15 -20.59 8.71 0.47
N LEU A 16 -19.57 8.42 1.27
CA LEU A 16 -18.21 8.22 0.77
C LEU A 16 -18.12 7.00 -0.13
N LEU A 17 -18.70 5.87 0.28
CA LEU A 17 -18.73 4.65 -0.53
C LEU A 17 -19.46 4.88 -1.87
N GLY A 18 -20.64 5.49 -1.85
CA GLY A 18 -21.44 5.74 -3.05
C GLY A 18 -20.77 6.75 -4.01
N SER A 19 -19.95 7.66 -3.51
CA SER A 19 -19.23 8.64 -4.33
C SER A 19 -17.86 8.14 -4.87
N GLU A 20 -17.40 6.97 -4.46
CA GLU A 20 -16.10 6.41 -4.87
C GLU A 20 -15.87 6.43 -6.40
N PRO A 21 -16.80 5.93 -7.25
CA PRO A 21 -16.56 5.90 -8.68
C PRO A 21 -16.42 7.31 -9.30
N ILE A 22 -17.24 8.26 -8.82
CA ILE A 22 -17.22 9.64 -9.33
C ILE A 22 -15.92 10.33 -8.95
N ARG A 23 -15.50 10.19 -7.70
CA ARG A 23 -14.24 10.78 -7.20
C ARG A 23 -13.04 10.17 -7.91
N ALA A 24 -13.03 8.85 -8.08
CA ALA A 24 -11.99 8.15 -8.83
C ALA A 24 -11.89 8.63 -10.28
N ALA A 25 -13.03 8.89 -10.95
CA ALA A 25 -13.06 9.45 -12.30
C ALA A 25 -12.49 10.87 -12.36
N ILE A 26 -12.85 11.74 -11.40
CA ILE A 26 -12.29 13.10 -11.29
C ILE A 26 -10.77 13.05 -11.07
N GLU A 27 -10.30 12.17 -10.20
CA GLU A 27 -8.88 11.98 -9.94
C GLU A 27 -8.14 11.47 -11.19
N PHE A 28 -8.79 10.59 -11.98
CA PHE A 28 -8.22 10.11 -13.24
C PHE A 28 -8.08 11.23 -14.29
N VAL A 29 -9.09 12.08 -14.44
CA VAL A 29 -9.01 13.26 -15.31
C VAL A 29 -7.88 14.19 -14.85
N SER A 30 -7.78 14.43 -13.55
CA SER A 30 -6.71 15.25 -12.96
C SER A 30 -5.32 14.67 -13.21
N TYR A 31 -5.18 13.35 -13.17
CA TYR A 31 -3.95 12.64 -13.52
C TYR A 31 -3.56 12.88 -15.00
N GLN A 32 -4.51 12.77 -15.91
CA GLN A 32 -4.27 12.97 -17.34
C GLN A 32 -3.79 14.39 -17.69
N ILE A 33 -4.29 15.38 -16.94
CA ILE A 33 -3.91 16.81 -17.16
C ILE A 33 -2.53 17.10 -16.59
N LYS A 34 -2.15 16.46 -15.47
CA LYS A 34 -0.88 16.69 -14.74
C LYS A 34 0.32 15.89 -15.28
N SER A 35 0.26 15.36 -16.48
CA SER A 35 1.34 14.60 -17.10
C SER A 35 2.61 15.45 -17.34
N GLU A 36 3.17 16.02 -16.29
CA GLU A 36 4.52 16.56 -16.33
C GLU A 36 5.53 15.44 -16.10
N SER A 37 6.41 15.28 -17.06
CA SER A 37 7.54 14.37 -17.00
C SER A 37 8.52 14.86 -15.93
N GLU A 38 8.40 14.33 -14.70
CA GLU A 38 9.53 14.42 -13.78
C GLU A 38 10.74 13.74 -14.44
N ALA A 39 11.89 14.42 -14.43
CA ALA A 39 13.12 13.84 -14.96
C ALA A 39 13.43 12.52 -14.22
N ALA A 40 13.82 11.49 -14.96
CA ALA A 40 14.20 10.21 -14.41
C ALA A 40 15.31 10.38 -13.36
N GLN A 41 15.02 10.04 -12.12
CA GLN A 41 15.94 10.19 -10.97
C GLN A 41 16.12 8.87 -10.22
N GLY A 42 15.51 7.78 -10.71
CA GLY A 42 15.59 6.45 -10.14
C GLY A 42 16.94 5.80 -10.42
N ASP A 43 17.31 4.87 -9.54
CA ASP A 43 18.53 4.07 -9.66
C ASP A 43 18.30 2.74 -10.40
N GLY A 44 17.17 2.57 -11.08
CA GLY A 44 16.85 1.41 -11.88
C GLY A 44 16.42 0.17 -11.10
N HIS A 45 16.30 0.22 -9.77
CA HIS A 45 15.92 -0.98 -9.02
C HIS A 45 14.49 -1.45 -9.34
N PRO A 46 14.22 -2.76 -9.24
CA PRO A 46 12.91 -3.31 -9.48
C PRO A 46 11.87 -2.85 -8.44
N VAL A 47 10.64 -2.65 -8.90
CA VAL A 47 9.49 -2.33 -8.07
C VAL A 47 8.34 -3.25 -8.45
N VAL A 48 7.86 -4.07 -7.52
CA VAL A 48 6.74 -4.99 -7.75
C VAL A 48 5.45 -4.38 -7.19
N LEU A 49 4.40 -4.33 -8.03
CA LEU A 49 3.10 -3.77 -7.68
C LEU A 49 2.06 -4.89 -7.49
N PHE A 50 1.38 -4.88 -6.34
CA PHE A 50 0.35 -5.85 -5.97
C PHE A 50 -1.03 -5.20 -6.04
N PRO A 51 -1.96 -5.74 -6.86
CA PRO A 51 -3.31 -5.20 -7.00
C PRO A 51 -4.20 -5.51 -5.79
N GLY A 52 -5.25 -4.72 -5.63
CA GLY A 52 -6.32 -4.98 -4.66
C GLY A 52 -7.12 -6.24 -5.00
N LEU A 53 -7.94 -6.68 -4.04
CA LEU A 53 -8.84 -7.82 -4.26
C LEU A 53 -9.86 -7.52 -5.35
N GLY A 54 -10.22 -8.54 -6.13
CA GLY A 54 -11.19 -8.41 -7.21
C GLY A 54 -10.67 -7.59 -8.39
N SER A 55 -9.36 -7.36 -8.47
CA SER A 55 -8.75 -6.59 -9.56
C SER A 55 -7.50 -7.30 -10.11
N ASN A 56 -7.05 -6.87 -11.25
CA ASN A 56 -5.76 -7.21 -11.83
C ASN A 56 -4.81 -6.00 -11.75
N GLY A 57 -3.69 -6.04 -12.44
CA GLY A 57 -2.75 -4.92 -12.50
C GLY A 57 -3.24 -3.67 -13.25
N THR A 58 -4.43 -3.70 -13.90
CA THR A 58 -4.93 -2.61 -14.75
C THR A 58 -5.13 -1.30 -13.97
N PRO A 59 -5.77 -1.26 -12.79
CA PRO A 59 -5.90 -0.02 -12.02
C PRO A 59 -4.57 0.56 -11.54
N LEU A 60 -3.50 -0.23 -11.53
CA LEU A 60 -2.16 0.21 -11.15
C LEU A 60 -1.28 0.58 -12.35
N ILE A 61 -1.79 0.54 -13.58
CA ILE A 61 -1.02 0.96 -14.78
C ILE A 61 -0.51 2.39 -14.65
N PRO A 62 -1.30 3.40 -14.23
CA PRO A 62 -0.81 4.76 -14.05
C PRO A 62 0.36 4.83 -13.06
N LEU A 63 0.24 4.21 -11.89
CA LEU A 63 1.30 4.15 -10.89
C LEU A 63 2.54 3.42 -11.42
N ARG A 64 2.36 2.30 -12.11
CA ARG A 64 3.46 1.56 -12.73
C ARG A 64 4.19 2.37 -13.78
N ASN A 65 3.45 3.06 -14.64
CA ASN A 65 4.02 3.93 -15.67
C ASN A 65 4.75 5.12 -15.05
N HIS A 66 4.20 5.70 -13.98
CA HIS A 66 4.88 6.75 -13.22
C HIS A 66 6.23 6.26 -12.65
N CYS A 67 6.25 5.10 -12.00
CA CYS A 67 7.51 4.51 -11.52
C CYS A 67 8.52 4.27 -12.66
N ARG A 68 8.05 3.82 -13.83
CA ARG A 68 8.91 3.63 -15.01
C ARG A 68 9.45 4.95 -15.56
N ALA A 69 8.62 5.98 -15.62
CA ALA A 69 9.05 7.33 -16.04
C ALA A 69 10.11 7.90 -15.10
N LEU A 70 10.05 7.58 -13.80
CA LEU A 70 11.08 7.91 -12.82
C LEU A 70 12.36 7.08 -12.93
N GLY A 71 12.43 6.11 -13.85
CA GLY A 71 13.62 5.29 -14.10
C GLY A 71 13.70 3.99 -13.30
N TYR A 72 12.59 3.51 -12.70
CA TYR A 72 12.53 2.21 -12.01
C TYR A 72 12.04 1.10 -12.92
N GLN A 73 12.43 -0.14 -12.64
CA GLN A 73 11.92 -1.33 -13.34
C GLN A 73 10.61 -1.79 -12.67
N ALA A 74 9.52 -1.04 -12.89
CA ALA A 74 8.24 -1.33 -12.28
C ALA A 74 7.50 -2.43 -13.04
N VAL A 75 7.13 -3.51 -12.32
CA VAL A 75 6.45 -4.69 -12.85
C VAL A 75 5.17 -4.99 -12.06
N ASP A 76 4.25 -5.64 -12.71
CA ASP A 76 3.07 -6.23 -12.10
C ASP A 76 3.46 -7.50 -11.32
N TRP A 77 2.66 -7.91 -10.33
CA TRP A 77 2.91 -9.11 -9.52
C TRP A 77 2.91 -10.44 -10.30
N GLY A 78 2.50 -10.40 -11.59
CA GLY A 78 2.61 -11.53 -12.51
C GLY A 78 1.60 -12.66 -12.31
N ARG A 79 0.62 -12.54 -11.41
CA ARG A 79 -0.39 -13.58 -11.12
C ARG A 79 -1.80 -13.24 -11.64
N GLY A 80 -1.94 -12.19 -12.43
CA GLY A 80 -3.20 -11.80 -13.07
C GLY A 80 -4.25 -11.28 -12.09
N PHE A 81 -5.44 -11.88 -12.08
CA PHE A 81 -6.56 -11.42 -11.27
C PHE A 81 -6.42 -11.85 -9.79
N ASN A 82 -6.43 -10.89 -8.87
CA ASN A 82 -6.31 -11.13 -7.44
C ASN A 82 -7.64 -11.62 -6.84
N ARG A 83 -7.75 -12.91 -6.64
CA ARG A 83 -8.90 -13.56 -5.99
C ARG A 83 -8.72 -13.73 -4.48
N GLY A 84 -7.61 -13.26 -3.93
CA GLY A 84 -7.19 -13.56 -2.56
C GLY A 84 -6.38 -14.87 -2.46
N PRO A 85 -5.81 -15.13 -1.29
CA PRO A 85 -5.17 -16.40 -0.99
C PRO A 85 -6.16 -17.56 -1.09
N SER A 86 -5.69 -18.72 -1.52
CA SER A 86 -6.44 -19.98 -1.51
C SER A 86 -5.77 -21.00 -0.61
N GLY A 87 -6.56 -21.75 0.13
CA GLY A 87 -6.04 -22.75 1.05
C GLY A 87 -5.34 -22.17 2.28
N ASN A 88 -4.21 -22.75 2.65
CA ASN A 88 -3.41 -22.24 3.78
C ASN A 88 -2.68 -20.95 3.39
N VAL A 89 -2.92 -19.88 4.15
CA VAL A 89 -2.38 -18.53 3.86
C VAL A 89 -0.84 -18.51 3.89
N ASP A 90 -0.22 -19.26 4.80
CA ASP A 90 1.25 -19.25 4.90
C ASP A 90 1.92 -20.00 3.77
N ALA A 91 1.33 -21.10 3.31
CA ALA A 91 1.79 -21.83 2.13
C ALA A 91 1.63 -20.94 0.88
N TRP A 92 0.47 -20.28 0.74
CA TRP A 92 0.22 -19.36 -0.37
C TRP A 92 1.19 -18.17 -0.39
N LEU A 93 1.50 -17.60 0.79
CA LEU A 93 2.49 -16.51 0.91
C LEU A 93 3.92 -16.99 0.63
N ALA A 94 4.26 -18.25 0.95
CA ALA A 94 5.55 -18.85 0.58
C ALA A 94 5.67 -18.96 -0.93
N GLU A 95 4.67 -19.53 -1.60
CA GLU A 95 4.62 -19.61 -3.07
C GLU A 95 4.67 -18.22 -3.74
N LEU A 96 3.99 -17.22 -3.16
CA LEU A 96 4.06 -15.85 -3.67
C LEU A 96 5.46 -15.26 -3.48
N SER A 97 6.14 -15.56 -2.37
CA SER A 97 7.50 -15.11 -2.13
C SER A 97 8.47 -15.67 -3.16
N ASP A 98 8.41 -16.98 -3.41
CA ASP A 98 9.25 -17.67 -4.40
C ASP A 98 8.96 -17.14 -5.82
N HIS A 99 7.68 -16.91 -6.14
CA HIS A 99 7.28 -16.33 -7.42
C HIS A 99 7.86 -14.92 -7.62
N VAL A 100 7.76 -14.03 -6.61
CA VAL A 100 8.30 -12.67 -6.69
C VAL A 100 9.82 -12.67 -6.75
N ASP A 101 10.46 -13.54 -6.00
CA ASP A 101 11.91 -13.70 -6.02
C ASP A 101 12.40 -14.14 -7.41
N GLY A 102 11.74 -15.12 -8.02
CA GLY A 102 11.98 -15.56 -9.39
C GLY A 102 11.64 -14.50 -10.46
N LEU A 103 10.59 -13.70 -10.24
CA LEU A 103 10.22 -12.60 -11.15
C LEU A 103 11.30 -11.50 -11.22
N ILE A 104 11.96 -11.25 -10.10
CA ILE A 104 13.04 -10.26 -10.00
C ILE A 104 14.36 -10.82 -10.51
N GLY A 105 14.58 -12.13 -10.30
CA GLY A 105 15.81 -12.82 -10.67
C GLY A 105 17.02 -12.43 -9.79
N ASP A 106 18.13 -13.08 -10.06
CA ASP A 106 19.38 -12.92 -9.28
C ASP A 106 20.20 -11.68 -9.67
N ASP A 107 19.93 -11.11 -10.85
CA ASP A 107 20.64 -9.92 -11.36
C ASP A 107 20.42 -8.69 -10.48
N HIS A 108 19.31 -8.66 -9.71
CA HIS A 108 18.98 -7.58 -8.81
C HIS A 108 19.13 -7.97 -7.34
N ARG A 109 20.06 -7.32 -6.65
CA ARG A 109 20.33 -7.56 -5.22
C ARG A 109 19.17 -7.13 -4.32
N SER A 110 18.40 -6.13 -4.72
CA SER A 110 17.28 -5.61 -3.90
C SER A 110 16.19 -4.93 -4.73
N PHE A 111 14.96 -4.95 -4.23
CA PHE A 111 13.77 -4.42 -4.88
C PHE A 111 12.81 -3.77 -3.88
N SER A 112 11.85 -2.97 -4.36
CA SER A 112 10.80 -2.36 -3.56
C SER A 112 9.44 -3.02 -3.83
N LEU A 113 8.56 -3.03 -2.82
CA LEU A 113 7.22 -3.59 -2.91
C LEU A 113 6.20 -2.47 -2.72
N ILE A 114 5.22 -2.37 -3.62
CA ILE A 114 4.08 -1.47 -3.51
C ILE A 114 2.81 -2.29 -3.56
N GLY A 115 1.91 -2.13 -2.59
CA GLY A 115 0.66 -2.86 -2.59
C GLY A 115 -0.55 -1.97 -2.34
N TRP A 116 -1.59 -2.14 -3.16
CA TRP A 116 -2.86 -1.45 -3.01
C TRP A 116 -3.89 -2.34 -2.33
N SER A 117 -4.58 -1.81 -1.30
CA SER A 117 -5.65 -2.54 -0.59
C SER A 117 -5.17 -3.91 -0.08
N LEU A 118 -5.80 -5.02 -0.48
CA LEU A 118 -5.34 -6.39 -0.15
C LEU A 118 -3.88 -6.63 -0.59
N GLY A 119 -3.48 -6.12 -1.74
CA GLY A 119 -2.12 -6.27 -2.24
C GLY A 119 -1.06 -5.68 -1.30
N GLY A 120 -1.43 -4.69 -0.49
CA GLY A 120 -0.54 -4.14 0.53
C GLY A 120 -0.29 -5.10 1.70
N LEU A 121 -1.23 -5.98 2.04
CA LEU A 121 -0.99 -7.06 3.01
C LEU A 121 0.05 -8.04 2.47
N TYR A 122 -0.01 -8.37 1.18
CA TYR A 122 1.00 -9.22 0.54
C TYR A 122 2.38 -8.55 0.57
N ALA A 123 2.45 -7.28 0.17
CA ALA A 123 3.70 -6.54 0.21
C ALA A 123 4.32 -6.50 1.62
N ARG A 124 3.50 -6.34 2.68
CA ARG A 124 3.96 -6.39 4.08
C ARG A 124 4.48 -7.77 4.46
N GLU A 125 3.76 -8.83 4.15
CA GLU A 125 4.17 -10.20 4.49
C GLU A 125 5.43 -10.63 3.70
N LEU A 126 5.53 -10.27 2.42
CA LEU A 126 6.75 -10.49 1.64
C LEU A 126 7.92 -9.64 2.15
N GLY A 127 7.67 -8.40 2.57
CA GLY A 127 8.67 -7.55 3.19
C GLY A 127 9.27 -8.13 4.48
N LYS A 128 8.54 -9.02 5.18
CA LYS A 128 9.05 -9.79 6.32
C LYS A 128 9.86 -11.01 5.87
N ARG A 129 9.32 -11.77 4.91
CA ARG A 129 9.91 -13.02 4.40
C ARG A 129 11.20 -12.77 3.61
N LEU A 130 11.22 -11.73 2.79
CA LEU A 130 12.32 -11.36 1.89
C LEU A 130 13.10 -10.13 2.38
N SER A 131 13.15 -9.91 3.70
CA SER A 131 13.70 -8.68 4.29
C SER A 131 15.16 -8.38 3.93
N SER A 132 15.94 -9.39 3.57
CA SER A 132 17.33 -9.22 3.09
C SER A 132 17.41 -8.63 1.67
N ARG A 133 16.37 -8.80 0.86
CA ARG A 133 16.26 -8.30 -0.53
C ARG A 133 15.32 -7.12 -0.68
N VAL A 134 14.34 -6.95 0.21
CA VAL A 134 13.36 -5.86 0.13
C VAL A 134 13.94 -4.56 0.67
N ARG A 135 14.00 -3.53 -0.18
CA ARG A 135 14.49 -2.17 0.18
C ARG A 135 13.49 -1.43 1.04
N GLN A 136 12.21 -1.52 0.67
CA GLN A 136 11.11 -0.87 1.36
C GLN A 136 9.77 -1.45 0.94
N VAL A 137 8.77 -1.20 1.77
CA VAL A 137 7.36 -1.53 1.51
C VAL A 137 6.54 -0.25 1.53
N ILE A 138 5.74 -0.05 0.48
CA ILE A 138 4.75 1.04 0.42
C ILE A 138 3.37 0.41 0.31
N THR A 139 2.47 0.76 1.22
CA THR A 139 1.07 0.31 1.18
C THR A 139 0.13 1.47 0.89
N ILE A 140 -0.91 1.23 0.12
CA ILE A 140 -1.85 2.24 -0.35
C ILE A 140 -3.27 1.78 0.00
N GLY A 141 -3.95 2.49 0.91
CA GLY A 141 -5.30 2.13 1.36
C GLY A 141 -5.41 0.71 1.93
N THR A 142 -4.39 0.25 2.65
CA THR A 142 -4.27 -1.14 3.10
C THR A 142 -4.67 -1.31 4.55
N PRO A 143 -5.69 -2.14 4.85
CA PRO A 143 -6.17 -2.33 6.22
C PRO A 143 -5.39 -3.43 6.95
N PHE A 144 -4.28 -3.10 7.58
CA PHE A 144 -3.48 -4.02 8.38
C PHE A 144 -3.70 -3.88 9.90
N ASN A 145 -4.35 -2.80 10.34
CA ASN A 145 -4.59 -2.50 11.76
C ASN A 145 -6.09 -2.43 12.04
N GLY A 146 -6.75 -3.53 12.28
CA GLY A 146 -8.18 -3.55 12.58
C GLY A 146 -8.61 -4.84 13.24
N ALA A 147 -9.75 -4.81 13.95
CA ALA A 147 -10.39 -6.02 14.43
C ALA A 147 -11.22 -6.65 13.29
N ALA A 148 -11.11 -7.95 13.15
CA ALA A 148 -11.69 -8.74 12.07
C ALA A 148 -13.20 -8.61 11.86
N ASN A 149 -13.94 -8.14 12.84
CA ASN A 149 -15.39 -8.35 12.89
C ASN A 149 -16.24 -7.13 12.50
N HIS A 150 -15.68 -5.93 12.27
CA HIS A 150 -16.48 -4.70 12.24
C HIS A 150 -16.25 -3.73 11.08
N THR A 151 -15.54 -4.11 10.04
CA THR A 151 -15.35 -3.25 8.87
C THR A 151 -15.80 -3.95 7.59
N HIS A 152 -15.97 -3.20 6.50
CA HIS A 152 -16.02 -3.77 5.15
C HIS A 152 -14.80 -4.66 4.86
N VAL A 153 -13.83 -4.67 5.76
CA VAL A 153 -12.63 -5.49 5.78
C VAL A 153 -12.88 -6.89 6.39
N ALA A 154 -13.98 -7.11 7.12
CA ALA A 154 -14.28 -8.45 7.65
C ALA A 154 -14.38 -9.52 6.55
N TRP A 155 -14.86 -9.15 5.37
CA TRP A 155 -14.87 -10.02 4.21
C TRP A 155 -13.45 -10.31 3.70
N LEU A 156 -12.53 -9.34 3.77
CA LEU A 156 -11.13 -9.51 3.41
C LEU A 156 -10.45 -10.55 4.32
N TYR A 157 -10.71 -10.46 5.62
CA TYR A 157 -10.20 -11.45 6.57
C TYR A 157 -10.85 -12.84 6.40
N ARG A 158 -12.14 -12.90 6.07
CA ARG A 158 -12.80 -14.19 5.74
C ARG A 158 -12.18 -14.81 4.50
N LEU A 159 -11.82 -14.00 3.53
CA LEU A 159 -11.17 -14.46 2.32
C LEU A 159 -9.74 -14.95 2.59
N LEU A 160 -8.98 -14.25 3.43
CA LEU A 160 -7.64 -14.66 3.84
C LEU A 160 -7.65 -15.99 4.61
N ASN A 161 -8.72 -16.29 5.34
CA ASN A 161 -8.80 -17.50 6.15
C ASN A 161 -9.50 -18.68 5.45
N GLY A 162 -10.03 -18.52 4.25
CA GLY A 162 -10.72 -19.57 3.50
C GLY A 162 -11.93 -20.18 4.23
N SER A 163 -12.39 -19.59 5.34
CA SER A 163 -13.45 -20.14 6.18
C SER A 163 -14.32 -19.05 6.83
N ALA A 164 -15.53 -19.43 7.25
CA ALA A 164 -16.44 -18.59 8.03
C ALA A 164 -15.98 -18.33 9.48
N GLN A 165 -14.83 -18.84 9.88
CA GLN A 165 -14.28 -18.65 11.23
C GLN A 165 -13.62 -17.27 11.38
N PRO A 166 -13.64 -16.68 12.58
CA PRO A 166 -12.92 -15.46 12.86
C PRO A 166 -11.42 -15.67 12.60
N PRO A 167 -10.71 -14.62 12.12
CA PRO A 167 -9.29 -14.73 11.85
C PRO A 167 -8.53 -15.11 13.12
N ASP A 168 -7.54 -15.95 12.95
CA ASP A 168 -6.61 -16.32 13.99
C ASP A 168 -5.96 -15.06 14.59
N ALA A 169 -5.92 -14.98 15.92
CA ALA A 169 -5.34 -13.87 16.65
C ALA A 169 -3.83 -13.70 16.33
N GLU A 170 -3.14 -14.78 16.03
CA GLU A 170 -1.73 -14.78 15.64
C GLU A 170 -1.55 -14.12 14.26
N LEU A 171 -2.35 -14.51 13.26
CA LEU A 171 -2.36 -13.88 11.94
C LEU A 171 -2.63 -12.37 12.06
N MET A 172 -3.62 -11.99 12.89
CA MET A 172 -3.95 -10.58 13.11
C MET A 172 -2.81 -9.81 13.76
N SER A 173 -2.13 -10.39 14.74
CA SER A 173 -0.95 -9.79 15.38
C SER A 173 0.19 -9.63 14.38
N ARG A 174 0.41 -10.64 13.55
CA ARG A 174 1.42 -10.63 12.50
C ARG A 174 1.14 -9.54 11.45
N LEU A 175 -0.08 -9.41 10.96
CA LEU A 175 -0.46 -8.38 9.98
C LEU A 175 -0.25 -6.96 10.50
N ARG A 176 -0.49 -6.70 11.80
CA ARG A 176 -0.25 -5.40 12.45
C ARG A 176 1.24 -5.07 12.57
N THR A 177 2.07 -6.08 12.75
CA THR A 177 3.52 -5.88 12.90
C THR A 177 4.12 -5.38 11.57
N PRO A 178 4.81 -4.24 11.56
CA PRO A 178 5.45 -3.75 10.35
C PRO A 178 6.60 -4.68 9.91
N PRO A 179 6.92 -4.72 8.62
CA PRO A 179 8.14 -5.35 8.14
C PRO A 179 9.40 -4.73 8.77
N PRO A 180 10.51 -5.48 8.89
CA PRO A 180 11.77 -4.96 9.44
C PRO A 180 12.54 -4.03 8.47
N VAL A 181 11.89 -3.62 7.39
CA VAL A 181 12.42 -2.70 6.35
C VAL A 181 11.66 -1.37 6.39
N PRO A 182 12.18 -0.30 5.79
CA PRO A 182 11.44 0.96 5.65
C PRO A 182 10.02 0.73 5.14
N THR A 183 9.03 1.25 5.83
CA THR A 183 7.62 1.00 5.53
C THR A 183 6.84 2.31 5.57
N THR A 184 6.18 2.62 4.47
CA THR A 184 5.28 3.79 4.35
C THR A 184 3.86 3.30 4.10
N SER A 185 2.91 3.71 4.93
CA SER A 185 1.49 3.49 4.71
C SER A 185 0.83 4.77 4.23
N ILE A 186 0.31 4.75 3.00
CA ILE A 186 -0.45 5.86 2.42
C ILE A 186 -1.94 5.59 2.66
N TYR A 187 -2.63 6.54 3.27
CA TYR A 187 -4.04 6.43 3.59
C TYR A 187 -4.81 7.71 3.30
N SER A 188 -6.14 7.62 3.21
CA SER A 188 -7.02 8.78 3.04
C SER A 188 -8.19 8.73 4.02
N ARG A 189 -8.47 9.86 4.68
CA ARG A 189 -9.69 9.99 5.51
C ARG A 189 -10.98 10.01 4.69
N SER A 190 -10.86 10.30 3.41
CA SER A 190 -11.98 10.24 2.47
C SER A 190 -12.10 8.92 1.71
N ASP A 191 -11.33 7.90 2.08
CA ASP A 191 -11.51 6.53 1.58
C ASP A 191 -12.91 6.00 1.96
N GLY A 192 -13.73 5.66 0.96
CA GLY A 192 -15.10 5.18 1.16
C GLY A 192 -15.22 3.66 1.30
N VAL A 193 -14.12 2.93 1.07
CA VAL A 193 -14.08 1.46 1.11
C VAL A 193 -13.44 0.97 2.39
N VAL A 194 -12.28 1.52 2.74
CA VAL A 194 -11.45 1.11 3.87
C VAL A 194 -11.42 2.21 4.92
N ALA A 195 -11.74 1.87 6.17
CA ALA A 195 -11.59 2.79 7.28
C ALA A 195 -10.12 3.19 7.44
N TRP A 196 -9.80 4.47 7.32
CA TRP A 196 -8.42 4.97 7.34
C TRP A 196 -7.66 4.57 8.61
N GLN A 197 -8.35 4.46 9.75
CA GLN A 197 -7.76 4.02 11.03
C GLN A 197 -7.19 2.61 10.96
N SER A 198 -7.68 1.78 10.02
CA SER A 198 -7.14 0.45 9.78
C SER A 198 -5.88 0.44 8.93
N CYS A 199 -5.56 1.58 8.31
CA CYS A 199 -4.38 1.76 7.46
C CYS A 199 -3.19 2.40 8.17
N VAL A 200 -3.32 2.76 9.46
CA VAL A 200 -2.27 3.44 10.23
C VAL A 200 -1.69 2.53 11.31
N HIS A 201 -0.44 2.73 11.65
CA HIS A 201 0.24 1.96 12.68
C HIS A 201 -0.22 2.41 14.08
N ALA A 202 -0.51 1.45 14.95
CA ALA A 202 -0.97 1.75 16.31
C ALA A 202 0.11 2.39 17.20
N ARG A 203 1.37 2.20 16.86
CA ARG A 203 2.53 2.74 17.60
C ARG A 203 3.63 3.16 16.63
N PRO A 204 4.35 4.24 16.95
CA PRO A 204 5.54 4.61 16.22
C PRO A 204 6.56 3.47 16.20
N ALA A 205 7.19 3.26 15.05
CA ALA A 205 8.28 2.29 14.93
C ALA A 205 9.42 2.88 14.07
N ARG A 206 10.61 2.37 14.23
CA ARG A 206 11.78 2.87 13.50
C ARG A 206 11.60 2.62 11.99
N ARG A 207 11.78 3.65 11.18
CA ARG A 207 11.63 3.61 9.71
C ARG A 207 10.22 3.22 9.23
N VAL A 208 9.23 3.55 10.03
CA VAL A 208 7.81 3.33 9.72
C VAL A 208 7.09 4.66 9.79
N GLU A 209 6.26 4.94 8.83
CA GLU A 209 5.45 6.16 8.77
C GLU A 209 4.07 5.92 8.17
N ASP A 210 3.13 6.80 8.50
CA ASP A 210 1.80 6.86 7.94
C ASP A 210 1.63 8.23 7.28
N VAL A 211 1.32 8.24 5.97
CA VAL A 211 1.20 9.46 5.17
C VAL A 211 -0.25 9.63 4.75
N GLU A 212 -0.85 10.74 5.18
CA GLU A 212 -2.21 11.11 4.78
C GLU A 212 -2.20 11.76 3.40
N VAL A 213 -3.12 11.34 2.54
CA VAL A 213 -3.42 11.97 1.26
C VAL A 213 -4.92 12.20 1.13
N SER A 214 -5.32 13.13 0.26
CA SER A 214 -6.73 13.28 -0.13
C SER A 214 -7.00 12.42 -1.35
N GLY A 215 -7.97 11.49 -1.27
CA GLY A 215 -8.31 10.64 -2.43
C GLY A 215 -9.36 9.59 -2.12
N SER A 216 -9.98 9.08 -3.18
CA SER A 216 -10.87 7.92 -3.14
C SER A 216 -10.06 6.62 -3.08
N HIS A 217 -10.64 5.54 -2.53
CA HIS A 217 -9.96 4.24 -2.50
C HIS A 217 -9.62 3.72 -3.89
N ILE A 218 -10.60 3.80 -4.81
CA ILE A 218 -10.46 3.33 -6.17
C ILE A 218 -9.43 4.16 -6.94
N GLY A 219 -9.42 5.48 -6.72
CA GLY A 219 -8.54 6.42 -7.41
C GLY A 219 -7.08 6.41 -6.97
N MET A 220 -6.74 5.77 -5.84
CA MET A 220 -5.37 5.79 -5.30
C MET A 220 -4.29 5.29 -6.28
N GLY A 221 -4.66 4.45 -7.24
CA GLY A 221 -3.71 3.97 -8.27
C GLY A 221 -3.22 5.03 -9.26
N TRP A 222 -3.90 6.19 -9.32
CA TRP A 222 -3.59 7.33 -10.20
C TRP A 222 -3.67 8.70 -9.50
N ASN A 223 -3.94 8.73 -8.22
CA ASN A 223 -4.02 9.96 -7.44
C ASN A 223 -2.66 10.65 -7.39
N SER A 224 -2.60 11.93 -7.77
CA SER A 224 -1.34 12.68 -7.88
C SER A 224 -0.57 12.80 -6.57
N ALA A 225 -1.27 12.90 -5.43
CA ALA A 225 -0.61 12.95 -4.12
C ALA A 225 0.01 11.59 -3.77
N VAL A 226 -0.67 10.48 -4.08
CA VAL A 226 -0.09 9.13 -3.94
C VAL A 226 1.15 8.97 -4.80
N LEU A 227 1.09 9.39 -6.07
CA LEU A 227 2.23 9.32 -6.99
C LEU A 227 3.43 10.11 -6.47
N SER A 228 3.21 11.32 -5.94
CA SER A 228 4.27 12.15 -5.34
C SER A 228 4.91 11.50 -4.12
N VAL A 229 4.11 10.91 -3.21
CA VAL A 229 4.64 10.17 -2.06
C VAL A 229 5.47 8.98 -2.52
N VAL A 230 4.95 8.19 -3.47
CA VAL A 230 5.68 7.02 -4.01
C VAL A 230 7.00 7.44 -4.63
N ALA A 231 7.02 8.52 -5.43
CA ALA A 231 8.23 9.05 -6.05
C ALA A 231 9.30 9.44 -5.00
N ASP A 232 8.90 10.15 -3.95
CA ASP A 232 9.82 10.55 -2.88
C ASP A 232 10.36 9.32 -2.13
N ARG A 233 9.49 8.34 -1.82
CA ARG A 233 9.92 7.13 -1.11
C ARG A 233 10.89 6.29 -1.93
N LEU A 234 10.61 6.07 -3.21
CA LEU A 234 11.49 5.27 -4.08
C LEU A 234 12.87 5.91 -4.29
N ARG A 235 12.97 7.24 -4.26
CA ARG A 235 14.26 7.98 -4.38
C ARG A 235 15.19 7.80 -3.19
N GLN A 236 14.71 7.30 -2.05
CA GLN A 236 15.55 7.14 -0.87
C GLN A 236 16.60 6.05 -1.07
N LYS A 237 17.86 6.41 -0.85
CA LYS A 237 18.96 5.46 -0.91
C LYS A 237 18.87 4.47 0.26
N PRO A 238 19.26 3.20 0.07
CA PRO A 238 19.35 2.24 1.16
C PRO A 238 20.13 2.79 2.35
N GLY A 239 19.59 2.61 3.55
CA GLY A 239 20.22 3.11 4.80
C GLY A 239 20.05 4.61 5.08
N LYS A 240 19.45 5.39 4.17
CA LYS A 240 19.25 6.84 4.30
C LYS A 240 17.76 7.22 4.47
N TRP A 241 16.98 6.35 5.11
CA TRP A 241 15.58 6.62 5.35
C TRP A 241 15.36 7.90 6.18
N ARG A 242 14.41 8.71 5.74
CA ARG A 242 13.88 9.89 6.42
C ARG A 242 12.36 9.94 6.24
N PRO A 243 11.60 10.53 7.19
CA PRO A 243 10.16 10.72 7.02
C PRO A 243 9.82 11.54 5.77
N TYR A 244 8.62 11.30 5.24
CA TYR A 244 8.05 12.12 4.17
C TYR A 244 7.75 13.53 4.70
N VAL A 245 8.12 14.52 3.92
CA VAL A 245 7.78 15.92 4.18
C VAL A 245 7.03 16.43 2.96
N ASP A 246 5.78 16.84 3.16
CA ASP A 246 5.00 17.44 2.07
C ASP A 246 5.59 18.81 1.71
N SER A 247 6.23 18.89 0.57
CA SER A 247 6.84 20.12 0.07
C SER A 247 5.81 21.22 -0.23
N LEU A 248 4.57 20.85 -0.53
CA LEU A 248 3.50 21.81 -0.80
C LEU A 248 3.00 22.46 0.51
N ALA A 249 2.91 21.71 1.60
CA ALA A 249 2.56 22.25 2.92
C ALA A 249 3.65 23.18 3.46
N THR A 250 4.91 22.91 3.16
CA THR A 250 6.06 23.74 3.59
C THR A 250 6.08 25.08 2.85
N SER A 251 5.75 25.09 1.56
CA SER A 251 5.71 26.33 0.74
C SER A 251 4.58 27.27 1.16
N SER A 252 3.43 26.71 1.53
CA SER A 252 2.27 27.52 1.98
C SER A 252 2.54 28.22 3.32
N ASN A 253 3.32 27.63 4.22
CA ASN A 253 3.68 28.24 5.50
C ASN A 253 4.73 29.35 5.38
N LEU A 254 5.56 29.33 4.36
CA LEU A 254 6.54 30.40 4.08
C LEU A 254 5.90 31.65 3.46
N VAL A 255 4.82 31.46 2.67
CA VAL A 255 4.08 32.57 2.05
C VAL A 255 3.15 33.26 3.07
N ALA A 256 2.68 32.54 4.09
CA ALA A 256 1.82 33.09 5.15
C ALA A 256 2.57 33.89 6.23
N GLN A 257 3.92 33.87 6.22
CA GLN A 257 4.78 34.59 7.18
C GLN A 257 5.57 35.75 6.54
N ALA A 258 5.36 36.03 5.25
CA ALA A 258 5.91 37.15 4.52
C ALA A 258 4.82 38.21 4.25
#